data_bed2563b28aed51fa51edcce82665ff2
#
_entry.id   bed2563b28aed51fa51edcce82665ff2
#
_cell.length_a   1.000
_cell.length_b   1.000
_cell.length_c   1.000
_cell.angle_alpha   90.00
_cell.angle_beta   90.00
_cell.angle_gamma   90.00
#
_symmetry.space_group_name_H-M   'P 1'
#
loop_
_entity.id
_entity.type
_entity.pdbx_description
1 polymer ?
#
loop_
_entity_poly.entity_id
_entity_poly.type
_entity_poly.pdbx_seq_one_letter_code
_entity_poly.pdbx_strand_id
1 'polypeptide(L)'
;MGSNGAQPGSRHRTAKVVEAWSRPCAAEIAVAVLGGAWKPTILQKLDHHGVVRFGELTRMLGDPTPRVLTKQLRELEQDGLVRRTVYAEVPPRVEYSLTDIGRSAQDLLGAMTTWGAEYSRWHRNRAESR
;
A
#
# COMPACT_ATOMS: atom_id res chain seq x y z
N MET A 1 1.28 -10.83 -23.34
CA MET A 1 0.84 -10.51 -23.07
C MET A 1 0.24 -10.20 -22.27
N GLY A 2 0.17 -10.17 -22.06
CA GLY A 2 -0.37 -9.88 -21.41
C GLY A 2 -0.87 -9.43 -20.87
N SER A 3 -0.98 -9.23 -20.60
CA SER A 3 -1.44 -8.75 -20.01
C SER A 3 -2.19 -8.35 -19.65
N ASN A 4 -2.29 -8.54 -19.80
CA ASN A 4 -3.10 -8.10 -19.46
C ASN A 4 -3.62 -7.99 -18.44
N GLY A 5 -3.81 -8.39 -18.30
CA GLY A 5 -4.57 -8.25 -17.09
C GLY A 5 -4.21 -7.04 -16.31
N ALA A 6 -3.44 -6.26 -16.87
CA ALA A 6 -3.06 -5.01 -16.24
C ALA A 6 -4.31 -4.22 -15.98
N GLN A 7 -4.55 -3.93 -14.73
CA GLN A 7 -5.62 -3.05 -14.38
C GLN A 7 -5.30 -1.68 -14.93
N PRO A 8 -6.22 -1.06 -15.63
CA PRO A 8 -6.06 0.37 -15.90
C PRO A 8 -6.11 1.04 -14.54
N GLY A 9 -5.09 1.68 -14.15
CA GLY A 9 -5.03 2.31 -12.84
C GLY A 9 -3.64 2.34 -12.29
N SER A 10 -3.47 1.85 -11.07
CA SER A 10 -2.24 2.03 -10.34
C SER A 10 -1.02 1.47 -11.05
N ARG A 11 -1.06 0.22 -11.48
CA ARG A 11 0.09 -0.40 -12.12
C ARG A 11 0.50 0.34 -13.39
N HIS A 12 -0.47 0.69 -14.22
CA HIS A 12 -0.21 1.44 -15.44
C HIS A 12 0.38 2.82 -15.11
N ARG A 13 -0.16 3.47 -14.11
CA ARG A 13 0.33 4.77 -13.67
C ARG A 13 1.75 4.67 -13.13
N THR A 14 2.04 3.65 -12.30
CA THR A 14 3.37 3.44 -11.76
C THR A 14 4.38 3.21 -12.88
N ALA A 15 4.05 2.35 -13.82
CA ALA A 15 4.92 2.08 -14.96
C ALA A 15 5.20 3.35 -15.76
N LYS A 16 4.18 4.16 -16.00
CA LYS A 16 4.37 5.42 -16.72
C LYS A 16 5.29 6.37 -15.99
N VAL A 17 5.15 6.48 -14.68
CA VAL A 17 6.00 7.35 -13.88
C VAL A 17 7.45 6.89 -13.95
N VAL A 18 7.68 5.59 -13.79
CA VAL A 18 9.03 5.04 -13.84
C VAL A 18 9.65 5.20 -15.22
N GLU A 19 8.90 4.91 -16.28
CA GLU A 19 9.40 4.96 -17.65
C GLU A 19 9.68 6.38 -18.12
N ALA A 20 8.80 7.32 -17.78
CA ALA A 20 8.95 8.70 -18.20
C ALA A 20 10.03 9.41 -17.41
N TRP A 21 10.62 8.78 -16.44
CA TRP A 21 11.36 9.47 -15.43
C TRP A 21 12.85 9.42 -15.66
N SER A 22 13.33 10.43 -16.28
CA SER A 22 14.75 10.57 -16.57
C SER A 22 15.43 11.50 -15.57
N ARG A 23 14.73 11.91 -14.55
CA ARG A 23 15.19 12.89 -13.61
C ARG A 23 15.26 12.33 -12.22
N PRO A 24 16.04 12.94 -11.36
CA PRO A 24 16.35 12.35 -10.06
C PRO A 24 15.29 12.51 -8.98
N CYS A 25 14.10 12.96 -9.27
CA CYS A 25 13.13 13.14 -8.20
C CYS A 25 12.43 11.82 -7.83
N ALA A 26 13.18 10.88 -7.26
CA ALA A 26 12.71 9.53 -6.90
C ALA A 26 11.51 9.54 -5.96
N ALA A 27 11.26 10.66 -5.27
CA ALA A 27 10.10 10.79 -4.41
C ALA A 27 8.78 10.57 -5.16
N GLU A 28 8.71 10.96 -6.43
CA GLU A 28 7.49 10.77 -7.22
C GLU A 28 7.20 9.29 -7.46
N ILE A 29 8.24 8.47 -7.62
CA ILE A 29 8.07 7.03 -7.75
C ILE A 29 7.51 6.47 -6.45
N ALA A 30 8.06 6.87 -5.31
CA ALA A 30 7.58 6.42 -4.02
C ALA A 30 6.10 6.80 -3.83
N VAL A 31 5.72 8.01 -4.20
CA VAL A 31 4.32 8.44 -4.12
C VAL A 31 3.44 7.58 -5.01
N ALA A 32 3.88 7.27 -6.23
CA ALA A 32 3.09 6.45 -7.15
C ALA A 32 2.88 5.03 -6.60
N VAL A 33 3.90 4.46 -5.97
CA VAL A 33 3.84 3.09 -5.45
C VAL A 33 3.07 3.01 -4.13
N LEU A 34 3.31 3.95 -3.23
CA LEU A 34 2.77 3.90 -1.86
C LEU A 34 1.51 4.73 -1.70
N GLY A 35 1.17 5.57 -2.67
CA GLY A 35 0.01 6.44 -2.58
C GLY A 35 -1.29 5.67 -2.72
N GLY A 36 -2.19 5.94 -1.78
CA GLY A 36 -3.49 5.30 -1.71
C GLY A 36 -3.98 5.37 -0.29
N ALA A 37 -5.29 5.35 -0.11
CA ALA A 37 -5.88 5.57 1.21
C ALA A 37 -5.42 4.53 2.24
N TRP A 38 -5.21 3.29 1.81
CA TRP A 38 -4.94 2.19 2.74
C TRP A 38 -3.56 1.58 2.59
N LYS A 39 -2.84 1.89 1.51
CA LYS A 39 -1.57 1.20 1.21
C LYS A 39 -0.52 1.33 2.31
N PRO A 40 -0.24 2.52 2.82
CA PRO A 40 0.75 2.63 3.90
C PRO A 40 0.38 1.80 5.11
N THR A 41 -0.89 1.85 5.53
CA THR A 41 -1.34 1.10 6.69
C THR A 41 -1.32 -0.40 6.44
N ILE A 42 -1.72 -0.84 5.25
CA ILE A 42 -1.64 -2.25 4.87
C ILE A 42 -0.21 -2.76 5.03
N LEU A 43 0.75 -2.02 4.47
CA LEU A 43 2.15 -2.43 4.50
C LEU A 43 2.69 -2.50 5.92
N GLN A 44 2.32 -1.55 6.76
CA GLN A 44 2.74 -1.55 8.16
C GLN A 44 2.12 -2.70 8.95
N LYS A 45 0.84 -3.01 8.70
CA LYS A 45 0.18 -4.14 9.37
C LYS A 45 0.81 -5.47 8.96
N LEU A 46 1.11 -5.63 7.68
CA LEU A 46 1.77 -6.84 7.22
C LEU A 46 3.18 -6.99 7.80
N ASP A 47 3.90 -5.89 7.95
CA ASP A 47 5.21 -5.93 8.57
C ASP A 47 5.12 -6.40 10.02
N HIS A 48 4.15 -5.88 10.74
CA HIS A 48 3.99 -6.19 12.17
C HIS A 48 3.49 -7.61 12.40
N HIS A 49 2.55 -8.08 11.59
CA HIS A 49 1.88 -9.36 11.82
C HIS A 49 2.42 -10.52 10.98
N GLY A 50 3.19 -10.24 9.94
CA GLY A 50 3.77 -11.25 9.08
C GLY A 50 2.82 -11.72 7.99
N VAL A 51 2.07 -12.79 8.26
CA VAL A 51 1.11 -13.35 7.31
C VAL A 51 -0.30 -13.07 7.82
N VAL A 52 -1.12 -12.47 6.99
CA VAL A 52 -2.46 -12.03 7.41
C VAL A 52 -3.49 -12.42 6.35
N ARG A 53 -4.62 -12.95 6.79
CA ARG A 53 -5.73 -13.27 5.91
C ARG A 53 -6.55 -12.01 5.60
N PHE A 54 -7.26 -12.05 4.49
CA PHE A 54 -8.05 -10.90 4.03
C PHE A 54 -9.01 -10.39 5.12
N GLY A 55 -9.76 -11.30 5.74
CA GLY A 55 -10.72 -10.93 6.79
C GLY A 55 -10.06 -10.30 8.01
N GLU A 56 -8.90 -10.83 8.40
CA GLU A 56 -8.13 -10.27 9.52
C GLU A 56 -7.65 -8.86 9.19
N LEU A 57 -7.14 -8.69 7.98
CA LEU A 57 -6.64 -7.38 7.52
C LEU A 57 -7.77 -6.35 7.49
N THR A 58 -8.94 -6.75 7.02
CA THR A 58 -10.11 -5.89 7.02
C THR A 58 -10.39 -5.34 8.42
N ARG A 59 -10.40 -6.24 9.41
CA ARG A 59 -10.67 -5.83 10.80
C ARG A 59 -9.59 -4.90 11.35
N MET A 60 -8.33 -5.18 11.02
CA MET A 60 -7.20 -4.34 11.47
C MET A 60 -7.26 -2.93 10.92
N LEU A 61 -7.87 -2.77 9.76
CA LEU A 61 -7.92 -1.48 9.05
C LEU A 61 -9.17 -0.65 9.37
N GLY A 62 -10.07 -1.17 10.22
CA GLY A 62 -11.30 -0.45 10.53
C GLY A 62 -12.38 -0.66 9.47
N ASP A 63 -12.43 -1.86 8.92
CA ASP A 63 -13.48 -2.32 8.01
C ASP A 63 -13.65 -1.47 6.75
N PRO A 64 -12.59 -1.29 5.93
CA PRO A 64 -12.80 -0.74 4.60
C PRO A 64 -13.69 -1.67 3.80
N THR A 65 -14.36 -1.13 2.77
CA THR A 65 -15.17 -2.00 1.93
C THR A 65 -14.30 -3.05 1.25
N PRO A 66 -14.83 -4.26 1.01
CA PRO A 66 -14.06 -5.29 0.32
C PRO A 66 -13.55 -4.82 -1.04
N ARG A 67 -14.33 -4.01 -1.74
CA ARG A 67 -13.94 -3.49 -3.05
C ARG A 67 -12.69 -2.61 -2.95
N VAL A 68 -12.67 -1.71 -1.99
CA VAL A 68 -11.54 -0.79 -1.79
C VAL A 68 -10.30 -1.58 -1.38
N LEU A 69 -10.45 -2.46 -0.40
CA LEU A 69 -9.31 -3.24 0.08
C LEU A 69 -8.74 -4.15 -1.01
N THR A 70 -9.62 -4.82 -1.77
CA THR A 70 -9.18 -5.68 -2.87
C THR A 70 -8.38 -4.88 -3.90
N LYS A 71 -8.86 -3.68 -4.24
CA LYS A 71 -8.18 -2.83 -5.21
C LYS A 71 -6.78 -2.44 -4.71
N GLN A 72 -6.69 -1.99 -3.46
CA GLN A 72 -5.41 -1.58 -2.89
C GLN A 72 -4.42 -2.75 -2.81
N LEU A 73 -4.90 -3.92 -2.40
CA LEU A 73 -4.05 -5.12 -2.32
C LEU A 73 -3.58 -5.57 -3.70
N ARG A 74 -4.44 -5.51 -4.71
CA ARG A 74 -4.05 -5.85 -6.08
C ARG A 74 -2.96 -4.93 -6.59
N GLU A 75 -3.09 -3.66 -6.33
CA GLU A 75 -2.09 -2.69 -6.75
C GLU A 75 -0.75 -2.96 -6.08
N LEU A 76 -0.77 -3.23 -4.78
CA LEU A 76 0.44 -3.56 -4.05
C LEU A 76 1.07 -4.87 -4.55
N GLU A 77 0.26 -5.84 -4.88
CA GLU A 77 0.75 -7.10 -5.45
C GLU A 77 1.36 -6.88 -6.82
N GLN A 78 0.69 -6.12 -7.68
CA GLN A 78 1.18 -5.82 -9.02
C GLN A 78 2.47 -5.02 -9.00
N ASP A 79 2.63 -4.14 -8.02
CA ASP A 79 3.85 -3.35 -7.87
C ASP A 79 4.95 -4.14 -7.13
N GLY A 80 4.66 -5.36 -6.71
CA GLY A 80 5.67 -6.26 -6.15
C GLY A 80 5.92 -6.12 -4.66
N LEU A 81 5.12 -5.35 -3.93
CA LEU A 81 5.34 -5.14 -2.50
C LEU A 81 4.68 -6.20 -1.63
N VAL A 82 3.64 -6.84 -2.13
CA VAL A 82 2.84 -7.79 -1.39
C VAL A 82 2.75 -9.09 -2.16
N ARG A 83 2.87 -10.20 -1.44
CA ARG A 83 2.67 -11.55 -1.98
C ARG A 83 1.29 -12.03 -1.55
N ARG A 84 0.54 -12.54 -2.52
CA ARG A 84 -0.75 -13.14 -2.28
C ARG A 84 -0.61 -14.66 -2.47
N THR A 85 -0.96 -15.42 -1.45
CA THR A 85 -0.89 -16.88 -1.49
C THR A 85 -2.29 -17.45 -1.34
N VAL A 86 -2.70 -18.27 -2.30
CA VAL A 86 -4.00 -18.91 -2.30
C VAL A 86 -3.84 -20.38 -1.97
N TYR A 87 -4.58 -20.86 -0.99
CA TYR A 87 -4.59 -22.27 -0.62
C TYR A 87 -5.87 -22.90 -1.12
N ALA A 88 -5.73 -24.02 -1.83
CA ALA A 88 -6.87 -24.76 -2.40
C ALA A 88 -7.57 -25.55 -1.30
N GLU A 89 -8.37 -24.87 -0.52
CA GLU A 89 -9.16 -25.43 0.58
C GLU A 89 -10.63 -25.10 0.35
N VAL A 90 -11.49 -25.61 1.19
CA VAL A 90 -12.92 -25.31 1.16
C VAL A 90 -13.32 -24.83 2.55
N PRO A 91 -13.61 -23.54 2.73
CA PRO A 91 -13.51 -22.45 1.75
C PRO A 91 -12.05 -22.09 1.43
N PRO A 92 -11.79 -21.47 0.29
CA PRO A 92 -10.43 -21.07 -0.07
C PRO A 92 -9.83 -20.11 0.96
N ARG A 93 -8.55 -20.27 1.21
CA ARG A 93 -7.82 -19.40 2.12
C ARG A 93 -6.86 -18.54 1.32
N VAL A 94 -6.90 -17.24 1.55
CA VAL A 94 -6.01 -16.29 0.90
C VAL A 94 -5.22 -15.56 1.97
N GLU A 95 -3.90 -15.58 1.84
CA GLU A 95 -2.99 -14.92 2.78
C GLU A 95 -2.14 -13.90 2.07
N TYR A 96 -1.83 -12.84 2.80
CA TYR A 96 -1.00 -11.75 2.31
C TYR A 96 0.22 -11.60 3.19
N SER A 97 1.36 -11.32 2.56
CA SER A 97 2.61 -11.07 3.27
C SER A 97 3.47 -10.11 2.46
N LEU A 98 4.48 -9.52 3.09
CA LEU A 98 5.38 -8.62 2.40
C LEU A 98 6.42 -9.38 1.58
N THR A 99 6.80 -8.80 0.46
CA THR A 99 8.01 -9.19 -0.26
C THR A 99 9.21 -8.44 0.34
N ASP A 100 10.41 -8.74 -0.14
CA ASP A 100 11.61 -8.04 0.33
C ASP A 100 11.52 -6.54 0.04
N ILE A 101 11.06 -6.17 -1.16
CA ILE A 101 10.92 -4.75 -1.49
C ILE A 101 9.81 -4.10 -0.65
N GLY A 102 8.76 -4.85 -0.31
CA GLY A 102 7.73 -4.34 0.60
C GLY A 102 8.29 -4.06 1.98
N ARG A 103 9.17 -4.95 2.49
CA ARG A 103 9.81 -4.71 3.78
C ARG A 103 10.75 -3.51 3.74
N SER A 104 11.41 -3.29 2.62
CA SER A 104 12.36 -2.18 2.50
C SER A 104 11.71 -0.81 2.63
N ALA A 105 10.39 -0.72 2.49
CA ALA A 105 9.67 0.55 2.60
C ALA A 105 9.34 0.93 4.05
N GLN A 106 9.62 0.06 5.02
CA GLN A 106 9.10 0.26 6.38
C GLN A 106 9.68 1.50 7.07
N ASP A 107 10.97 1.77 6.90
CA ASP A 107 11.58 2.97 7.50
C ASP A 107 10.94 4.23 6.93
N LEU A 108 10.70 4.26 5.63
CA LEU A 108 10.03 5.39 5.00
C LEU A 108 8.60 5.55 5.55
N LEU A 109 7.87 4.46 5.67
CA LEU A 109 6.50 4.49 6.17
C LEU A 109 6.46 4.99 7.61
N GLY A 110 7.44 4.57 8.42
CA GLY A 110 7.56 5.08 9.79
C GLY A 110 7.81 6.58 9.83
N ALA A 111 8.69 7.06 8.97
CA ALA A 111 8.97 8.49 8.86
C ALA A 111 7.74 9.26 8.40
N MET A 112 6.98 8.70 7.47
CA MET A 112 5.73 9.32 7.03
C MET A 112 4.71 9.41 8.15
N THR A 113 4.61 8.36 8.97
CA THR A 113 3.72 8.37 10.13
C THR A 113 4.09 9.49 11.10
N THR A 114 5.38 9.64 11.40
CA THR A 114 5.87 10.67 12.30
C THR A 114 5.57 12.06 11.74
N TRP A 115 5.90 12.28 10.49
CA TRP A 115 5.66 13.57 9.86
C TRP A 115 4.18 13.91 9.78
N GLY A 116 3.36 12.91 9.42
CA GLY A 116 1.91 13.10 9.34
C GLY A 116 1.31 13.53 10.67
N ALA A 117 1.78 12.93 11.77
CA ALA A 117 1.33 13.32 13.11
C ALA A 117 1.76 14.75 13.45
N GLU A 118 2.98 15.15 13.08
CA GLU A 118 3.46 16.51 13.28
C GLU A 118 2.63 17.52 12.48
N TYR A 119 2.37 17.19 11.23
CA TYR A 119 1.54 18.05 10.38
C TYR A 119 0.13 18.21 10.95
N SER A 120 -0.45 17.13 11.41
CA SER A 120 -1.79 17.16 12.00
C SER A 120 -1.85 18.10 13.22
N ARG A 121 -0.84 18.00 14.09
CA ARG A 121 -0.74 18.90 15.25
C ARG A 121 -0.59 20.37 14.83
N TRP A 122 0.31 20.60 13.88
CA TRP A 122 0.53 21.94 13.35
C TRP A 122 -0.76 22.52 12.75
N HIS A 123 -1.47 21.71 11.99
CA HIS A 123 -2.70 22.15 11.34
C HIS A 123 -3.78 22.51 12.37
N ARG A 124 -3.95 21.70 13.40
CA ARG A 124 -4.91 21.99 14.47
C ARG A 124 -4.55 23.28 15.21
N ASN A 125 -3.27 23.44 15.56
CA ASN A 125 -2.83 24.65 16.26
C ASN A 125 -3.04 25.89 15.42
N ARG A 126 -2.79 25.78 14.13
CA ARG A 126 -3.01 26.88 13.20
C ARG A 126 -4.48 27.30 13.13
N ALA A 127 -5.39 26.32 13.12
CA ALA A 127 -6.81 26.59 13.11
C ALA A 127 -7.26 27.25 14.39
N GLU A 128 -6.71 26.85 15.55
CA GLU A 128 -7.05 27.41 16.85
C GLU A 128 -6.53 28.83 17.02
N SER A 129 -5.50 29.21 16.29
CA SER A 129 -4.90 30.54 16.37
C SER A 129 -5.66 31.62 15.61
N ARG A 130 -6.68 31.24 14.87
CA ARG A 130 -7.47 32.19 14.09
C ARG A 130 -8.60 32.83 14.86
#